data_2332eb59ae59f32c2aad0c97b10c02df
#
_entry.id   2332eb59ae59f32c2aad0c97b10c02df
#
_cell.length_a   1.000
_cell.length_b   1.000
_cell.length_c   1.000
_cell.angle_alpha   90.00
_cell.angle_beta   90.00
_cell.angle_gamma   90.00
#
_symmetry.space_group_name_H-M   'P 1'
#
loop_
_entity.id
_entity.type
_entity.pdbx_description
1 polymer ?
#
loop_
_entity_poly.entity_id
_entity_poly.type
_entity_poly.pdbx_seq_one_letter_code
_entity_poly.pdbx_strand_id
1 'polypeptide(L)'
;MIVLNIFGFLLLLASGLLLIQGVWALVISLDYRKGRTAGARAWLEHTKYTPKINSHDRQGRFIRCHTEARYAYTVDGKKYTLEQGFTNMTPGNLGSSAKVVYQKKRPDRAYLENINPPTEPFECFICFFLGLIFLAGGIALLS
;
A
#
# COMPACT_ATOMS: atom_id res chain seq x y z
N MET A 1 37.93 -10.95 -10.70
CA MET A 1 37.58 -9.68 -11.31
C MET A 1 36.20 -9.71 -11.98
N ILE A 2 35.92 -10.57 -12.96
CA ILE A 2 34.62 -10.61 -13.68
C ILE A 2 33.43 -10.80 -12.74
N VAL A 3 33.52 -11.74 -11.77
CA VAL A 3 32.43 -12.01 -10.80
C VAL A 3 32.15 -10.81 -9.90
N LEU A 4 33.17 -10.08 -9.48
CA LEU A 4 33.05 -8.87 -8.63
C LEU A 4 32.35 -7.75 -9.40
N ASN A 5 32.65 -7.56 -10.68
CA ASN A 5 32.03 -6.57 -11.53
C ASN A 5 30.56 -6.90 -11.80
N ILE A 6 30.21 -8.17 -12.01
CA ILE A 6 28.81 -8.61 -12.16
C ILE A 6 28.04 -8.34 -10.88
N PHE A 7 28.61 -8.63 -9.71
CA PHE A 7 27.97 -8.40 -8.42
C PHE A 7 27.77 -6.89 -8.15
N GLY A 8 28.79 -6.07 -8.45
CA GLY A 8 28.67 -4.61 -8.36
C GLY A 8 27.58 -4.05 -9.27
N PHE A 9 27.46 -4.55 -10.50
CA PHE A 9 26.41 -4.13 -11.43
C PHE A 9 25.00 -4.53 -10.96
N LEU A 10 24.84 -5.75 -10.40
CA LEU A 10 23.58 -6.19 -9.81
C LEU A 10 23.16 -5.35 -8.61
N LEU A 11 24.12 -4.94 -7.76
CA LEU A 11 23.85 -4.04 -6.63
C LEU A 11 23.39 -2.66 -7.11
N LEU A 12 23.97 -2.13 -8.18
CA LEU A 12 23.54 -0.84 -8.75
C LEU A 12 22.12 -0.92 -9.32
N LEU A 13 21.77 -2.00 -10.00
CA LEU A 13 20.41 -2.23 -10.50
C LEU A 13 19.39 -2.32 -9.35
N ALA A 14 19.71 -3.11 -8.31
CA ALA A 14 18.87 -3.24 -7.13
C ALA A 14 18.69 -1.89 -6.41
N SER A 15 19.77 -1.11 -6.28
CA SER A 15 19.74 0.24 -5.73
C SER A 15 18.81 1.16 -6.51
N GLY A 16 18.91 1.16 -7.85
CA GLY A 16 18.04 1.96 -8.71
C GLY A 16 16.55 1.65 -8.51
N LEU A 17 16.20 0.35 -8.45
CA LEU A 17 14.83 -0.09 -8.20
C LEU A 17 14.31 0.34 -6.81
N LEU A 18 15.12 0.19 -5.77
CA LEU A 18 14.77 0.61 -4.41
C LEU A 18 14.58 2.12 -4.29
N LEU A 19 15.42 2.91 -4.94
CA LEU A 19 15.28 4.37 -4.95
C LEU A 19 14.01 4.81 -5.69
N ILE A 20 13.67 4.20 -6.83
CA ILE A 20 12.43 4.46 -7.56
C ILE A 20 11.22 4.12 -6.68
N GLN A 21 11.23 2.97 -6.02
CA GLN A 21 10.15 2.57 -5.11
C GLN A 21 10.03 3.53 -3.92
N GLY A 22 11.13 3.96 -3.33
CA GLY A 22 11.16 4.93 -2.24
C GLY A 22 10.57 6.29 -2.64
N VAL A 23 10.93 6.81 -3.82
CA VAL A 23 10.37 8.06 -4.36
C VAL A 23 8.87 7.91 -4.64
N TRP A 24 8.44 6.80 -5.25
CA TRP A 24 7.04 6.51 -5.55
C TRP A 24 6.20 6.45 -4.27
N ALA A 25 6.68 5.73 -3.27
CA ALA A 25 6.03 5.62 -1.97
C ALA A 25 5.96 6.99 -1.26
N LEU A 26 7.03 7.81 -1.34
CA LEU A 26 7.05 9.18 -0.80
C LEU A 26 6.00 10.07 -1.48
N VAL A 27 5.90 10.02 -2.81
CA VAL A 27 4.90 10.80 -3.57
C VAL A 27 3.49 10.42 -3.13
N ILE A 28 3.20 9.12 -3.00
CA ILE A 28 1.89 8.64 -2.54
C ILE A 28 1.63 9.09 -1.09
N SER A 29 2.61 8.96 -0.20
CA SER A 29 2.50 9.40 1.20
C SER A 29 2.22 10.90 1.32
N LEU A 30 2.88 11.74 0.49
CA LEU A 30 2.65 13.17 0.44
C LEU A 30 1.23 13.53 -0.03
N ASP A 31 0.66 12.72 -0.92
CA ASP A 31 -0.71 12.92 -1.41
C ASP A 31 -1.77 12.65 -0.33
N TYR A 32 -1.46 11.82 0.70
CA TYR A 32 -2.34 11.57 1.84
C TYR A 32 -2.11 12.50 3.03
N ARG A 33 -1.29 13.56 2.89
CA ARG A 33 -1.08 14.54 3.96
C ARG A 33 -2.37 15.31 4.29
N LYS A 34 -2.47 15.67 5.57
CA LYS A 34 -3.54 16.53 6.11
C LYS A 34 -3.69 17.80 5.26
N GLY A 35 -4.90 18.06 4.74
CA GLY A 35 -5.21 19.19 3.85
C GLY A 35 -5.34 18.81 2.35
N ARG A 36 -4.74 17.71 1.90
CA ARG A 36 -4.93 17.17 0.53
C ARG A 36 -6.01 16.08 0.46
N THR A 37 -6.45 15.59 1.61
CA THR A 37 -7.49 14.58 1.76
C THR A 37 -8.79 15.18 2.29
N ALA A 38 -9.89 14.49 2.04
CA ALA A 38 -11.20 14.76 2.62
C ALA A 38 -11.87 13.45 2.99
N GLY A 39 -12.87 13.52 3.90
CA GLY A 39 -13.64 12.35 4.31
C GLY A 39 -14.99 12.30 3.62
N ALA A 40 -15.46 11.08 3.32
CA ALA A 40 -16.82 10.83 2.85
C ALA A 40 -17.39 9.60 3.57
N ARG A 41 -18.72 9.53 3.66
CA ARG A 41 -19.41 8.32 4.11
C ARG A 41 -19.56 7.36 2.93
N ALA A 42 -19.16 6.12 3.14
CA ALA A 42 -19.29 5.06 2.16
C ALA A 42 -20.28 4.01 2.65
N TRP A 43 -20.98 3.38 1.73
CA TRP A 43 -21.97 2.34 1.99
C TRP A 43 -21.47 1.02 1.43
N LEU A 44 -21.65 -0.05 2.19
CA LEU A 44 -21.31 -1.39 1.76
C LEU A 44 -22.28 -1.84 0.65
N GLU A 45 -21.76 -2.08 -0.54
CA GLU A 45 -22.57 -2.55 -1.68
C GLU A 45 -22.50 -4.06 -1.87
N HIS A 46 -21.32 -4.62 -1.71
CA HIS A 46 -21.09 -6.03 -2.00
C HIS A 46 -20.01 -6.62 -1.11
N THR A 47 -20.16 -7.88 -0.75
CA THR A 47 -19.16 -8.66 -0.02
C THR A 47 -18.94 -9.99 -0.70
N LYS A 48 -17.67 -10.41 -0.81
CA LYS A 48 -17.28 -11.76 -1.26
C LYS A 48 -16.53 -12.43 -0.12
N TYR A 49 -17.06 -13.53 0.33
CA TYR A 49 -16.52 -14.30 1.45
C TYR A 49 -15.81 -15.56 0.95
N THR A 50 -14.57 -15.75 1.37
CA THR A 50 -13.79 -16.95 1.09
C THR A 50 -13.40 -17.60 2.41
N PRO A 51 -14.07 -18.71 2.80
CA PRO A 51 -13.76 -19.43 4.03
C PRO A 51 -12.49 -20.27 3.88
N LYS A 52 -11.80 -20.49 5.00
CA LYS A 52 -10.68 -21.45 5.14
C LYS A 52 -9.55 -21.25 4.14
N ILE A 53 -9.01 -20.02 4.06
CA ILE A 53 -7.77 -19.81 3.33
C ILE A 53 -6.61 -20.32 4.21
N ASN A 54 -5.91 -21.35 3.73
CA ASN A 54 -4.67 -21.84 4.34
C ASN A 54 -3.51 -20.93 3.89
N SER A 55 -3.48 -19.72 4.40
CA SER A 55 -2.49 -18.72 4.07
C SER A 55 -2.01 -18.01 5.35
N HIS A 56 -0.87 -17.34 5.26
CA HIS A 56 -0.35 -16.49 6.31
C HIS A 56 -0.37 -15.03 5.83
N ASP A 57 -0.64 -14.10 6.73
CA ASP A 57 -0.48 -12.68 6.45
C ASP A 57 1.01 -12.30 6.40
N ARG A 58 1.29 -11.04 6.08
CA ARG A 58 2.68 -10.53 6.02
C ARG A 58 3.42 -10.62 7.37
N GLN A 59 2.70 -10.76 8.48
CA GLN A 59 3.25 -10.96 9.83
C GLN A 59 3.34 -12.44 10.22
N GLY A 60 3.07 -13.38 9.31
CA GLY A 60 3.13 -14.82 9.57
C GLY A 60 1.93 -15.38 10.33
N ARG A 61 0.83 -14.62 10.51
CA ARG A 61 -0.38 -15.08 11.18
C ARG A 61 -1.24 -15.92 10.24
N PHE A 62 -1.76 -17.03 10.74
CA PHE A 62 -2.60 -17.90 9.94
C PHE A 62 -3.96 -17.25 9.60
N ILE A 63 -4.30 -17.20 8.33
CA ILE A 63 -5.56 -16.67 7.83
C ILE A 63 -6.54 -17.81 7.65
N ARG A 64 -7.67 -17.78 8.36
CA ARG A 64 -8.74 -18.77 8.26
C ARG A 64 -9.83 -18.40 7.27
N CYS A 65 -10.06 -17.12 7.07
CA CYS A 65 -11.04 -16.60 6.12
C CYS A 65 -10.59 -15.25 5.55
N HIS A 66 -11.14 -14.93 4.40
CA HIS A 66 -10.92 -13.64 3.75
C HIS A 66 -12.27 -13.09 3.26
N THR A 67 -12.52 -11.81 3.53
CA THR A 67 -13.70 -11.10 3.05
C THR A 67 -13.25 -9.90 2.22
N GLU A 68 -13.66 -9.86 0.97
CA GLU A 68 -13.53 -8.68 0.11
C GLU A 68 -14.83 -7.88 0.23
N ALA A 69 -14.74 -6.60 0.53
CA ALA A 69 -15.87 -5.69 0.64
C ALA A 69 -15.72 -4.55 -0.35
N ARG A 70 -16.81 -4.22 -1.05
CA ARG A 70 -16.90 -3.08 -1.93
C ARG A 70 -17.77 -2.02 -1.28
N TYR A 71 -17.20 -0.84 -1.06
CA TYR A 71 -17.86 0.33 -0.52
C TYR A 71 -18.05 1.36 -1.62
N ALA A 72 -19.24 1.98 -1.67
CA ALA A 72 -19.52 3.09 -2.55
C ALA A 72 -19.62 4.40 -1.76
N TYR A 73 -19.07 5.46 -2.32
CA TYR A 73 -19.15 6.82 -1.77
C TYR A 73 -19.33 7.83 -2.90
N THR A 74 -19.82 9.02 -2.56
CA THR A 74 -20.10 10.08 -3.52
C THR A 74 -19.29 11.32 -3.18
N VAL A 75 -18.64 11.89 -4.20
CA VAL A 75 -17.90 13.14 -4.11
C VAL A 75 -18.38 14.03 -5.25
N ASP A 76 -18.85 15.23 -4.94
CA ASP A 76 -19.34 16.22 -5.90
C ASP A 76 -20.40 15.63 -6.88
N GLY A 77 -21.30 14.78 -6.37
CA GLY A 77 -22.34 14.12 -7.16
C GLY A 77 -21.90 12.93 -7.99
N LYS A 78 -20.59 12.63 -8.04
CA LYS A 78 -20.04 11.47 -8.74
C LYS A 78 -19.81 10.30 -7.78
N LYS A 79 -20.26 9.11 -8.18
CA LYS A 79 -20.10 7.88 -7.42
C LYS A 79 -18.71 7.25 -7.67
N TYR A 80 -18.08 6.84 -6.59
CA TYR A 80 -16.81 6.12 -6.58
C TYR A 80 -16.95 4.83 -5.77
N THR A 81 -16.08 3.87 -6.02
CA THR A 81 -16.06 2.60 -5.30
C THR A 81 -14.67 2.33 -4.73
N LEU A 82 -14.64 1.71 -3.54
CA LEU A 82 -13.44 1.27 -2.86
C LEU A 82 -13.57 -0.22 -2.56
N GLU A 83 -12.61 -1.03 -3.01
CA GLU A 83 -12.51 -2.44 -2.66
C GLU A 83 -11.47 -2.63 -1.55
N GLN A 84 -11.87 -3.32 -0.49
CA GLN A 84 -11.03 -3.58 0.68
C GLN A 84 -11.13 -5.05 1.09
N GLY A 85 -9.95 -5.68 1.24
CA GLY A 85 -9.83 -7.02 1.78
C GLY A 85 -9.67 -7.01 3.30
N PHE A 86 -10.36 -7.92 3.98
CA PHE A 86 -10.28 -8.14 5.42
C PHE A 86 -9.91 -9.59 5.70
N THR A 87 -8.91 -9.79 6.56
CA THR A 87 -8.47 -11.12 6.99
C THR A 87 -9.12 -11.48 8.33
N ASN A 88 -9.53 -12.74 8.48
CA ASN A 88 -10.17 -13.26 9.69
C ASN A 88 -11.45 -12.48 10.10
N MET A 89 -12.15 -11.91 9.14
CA MET A 89 -13.39 -11.16 9.36
C MET A 89 -14.49 -11.74 8.48
N THR A 90 -15.67 -11.95 9.05
CA THR A 90 -16.86 -12.42 8.33
C THR A 90 -17.68 -11.22 7.83
N PRO A 91 -18.49 -11.37 6.77
CA PRO A 91 -19.35 -10.31 6.27
C PRO A 91 -20.29 -9.70 7.32
N GLY A 92 -20.78 -10.50 8.27
CA GLY A 92 -21.67 -10.04 9.34
C GLY A 92 -20.99 -9.08 10.34
N ASN A 93 -19.67 -9.06 10.41
CA ASN A 93 -18.91 -8.17 11.26
C ASN A 93 -18.54 -6.84 10.55
N LEU A 94 -18.83 -6.71 9.26
CA LEU A 94 -18.65 -5.48 8.51
C LEU A 94 -19.85 -4.57 8.72
N GLY A 95 -19.60 -3.30 9.05
CA GLY A 95 -20.65 -2.30 9.15
C GLY A 95 -21.26 -1.99 7.78
N SER A 96 -22.55 -1.69 7.74
CA SER A 96 -23.26 -1.25 6.53
C SER A 96 -22.73 0.06 5.95
N SER A 97 -22.02 0.85 6.75
CA SER A 97 -21.37 2.08 6.33
C SER A 97 -20.00 2.22 6.98
N ALA A 98 -19.10 2.90 6.30
CA ALA A 98 -17.75 3.18 6.76
C ALA A 98 -17.37 4.63 6.40
N LYS A 99 -16.37 5.16 7.08
CA LYS A 99 -15.78 6.46 6.75
C LYS A 99 -14.59 6.23 5.84
N VAL A 100 -14.59 6.91 4.71
CA VAL A 100 -13.55 6.81 3.67
C VAL A 100 -12.81 8.13 3.63
N VAL A 101 -11.49 8.05 3.55
CA VAL A 101 -10.60 9.19 3.31
C VAL A 101 -10.12 9.11 1.87
N TYR A 102 -10.34 10.15 1.10
CA TYR A 102 -9.97 10.23 -0.32
C TYR A 102 -9.09 11.44 -0.61
N GLN A 103 -8.33 11.36 -1.71
CA GLN A 103 -7.55 12.50 -2.20
C GLN A 103 -8.45 13.52 -2.91
N LYS A 104 -8.41 14.79 -2.51
CA LYS A 104 -9.23 15.85 -3.13
C LYS A 104 -9.05 15.99 -4.64
N LYS A 105 -7.80 15.80 -5.13
CA LYS A 105 -7.49 15.86 -6.57
C LYS A 105 -7.82 14.59 -7.33
N ARG A 106 -7.90 13.44 -6.63
CA ARG A 106 -8.16 12.11 -7.18
C ARG A 106 -9.09 11.35 -6.26
N PRO A 107 -10.40 11.61 -6.33
CA PRO A 107 -11.38 10.95 -5.45
C PRO A 107 -11.45 9.42 -5.63
N ASP A 108 -10.96 8.88 -6.75
CA ASP A 108 -10.80 7.46 -7.00
C ASP A 108 -9.76 6.79 -6.09
N ARG A 109 -8.85 7.58 -5.52
CA ARG A 109 -7.84 7.11 -4.56
C ARG A 109 -8.32 7.37 -3.15
N ALA A 110 -8.77 6.30 -2.50
CA ALA A 110 -9.34 6.36 -1.17
C ALA A 110 -8.95 5.14 -0.34
N TYR A 111 -9.08 5.26 0.98
CA TYR A 111 -8.92 4.17 1.94
C TYR A 111 -9.92 4.34 3.10
N LEU A 112 -10.21 3.26 3.82
CA LEU A 112 -11.06 3.33 5.01
C LEU A 112 -10.31 4.02 6.15
N GLU A 113 -10.97 4.94 6.87
CA GLU A 113 -10.36 5.73 7.96
C GLU A 113 -9.72 4.87 9.06
N ASN A 114 -10.28 3.68 9.32
CA ASN A 114 -9.77 2.75 10.33
C ASN A 114 -8.63 1.84 9.83
N ILE A 115 -8.21 2.01 8.59
CA ILE A 115 -7.10 1.28 7.98
C ILE A 115 -6.00 2.29 7.68
N ASN A 116 -4.76 1.92 7.97
CA ASN A 116 -3.62 2.76 7.67
C ASN A 116 -3.59 3.13 6.18
N PRO A 117 -3.16 4.35 5.84
CA PRO A 117 -2.97 4.73 4.46
C PRO A 117 -2.08 3.71 3.73
N PRO A 118 -2.23 3.53 2.41
CA PRO A 118 -1.59 2.47 1.63
C PRO A 118 -0.05 2.48 1.66
N THR A 119 0.55 3.56 2.17
CA THR A 119 2.00 3.65 2.39
C THR A 119 2.29 4.35 3.71
N GLU A 120 3.00 3.67 4.59
CA GLU A 120 3.54 4.30 5.79
C GLU A 120 4.83 5.05 5.44
N PRO A 121 5.05 6.28 5.96
CA PRO A 121 6.29 7.04 5.72
C PRO A 121 7.55 6.26 6.13
N PHE A 122 7.42 5.31 7.05
CA PHE A 122 8.51 4.45 7.50
C PHE A 122 8.99 3.47 6.40
N GLU A 123 8.08 2.92 5.58
CA GLU A 123 8.45 2.06 4.45
C GLU A 123 9.23 2.83 3.39
N CYS A 124 8.87 4.09 3.14
CA CYS A 124 9.61 4.97 2.23
C CYS A 124 11.05 5.20 2.69
N PHE A 125 11.23 5.42 4.00
CA PHE A 125 12.55 5.66 4.61
C PHE A 125 13.45 4.44 4.49
N ILE A 126 12.92 3.24 4.77
CA ILE A 126 13.68 1.98 4.66
C ILE A 126 14.14 1.74 3.21
N CYS A 127 13.24 1.86 2.24
CA CYS A 127 13.58 1.67 0.83
C CYS A 127 14.65 2.68 0.36
N PHE A 128 14.55 3.93 0.79
CA PHE A 128 15.52 4.96 0.45
C PHE A 128 16.90 4.70 1.05
N PHE A 129 16.94 4.30 2.34
CA PHE A 129 18.18 4.04 3.06
C PHE A 129 18.92 2.80 2.52
N LEU A 130 18.18 1.73 2.26
CA LEU A 130 18.73 0.52 1.64
C LEU A 130 19.23 0.80 0.22
N GLY A 131 18.51 1.60 -0.56
CA GLY A 131 18.93 2.02 -1.89
C GLY A 131 20.26 2.76 -1.87
N LEU A 132 20.48 3.67 -0.91
CA LEU A 132 21.75 4.39 -0.75
C LEU A 132 22.90 3.47 -0.33
N ILE A 133 22.66 2.52 0.57
CA ILE A 133 23.67 1.54 1.00
C ILE A 133 24.11 0.66 -0.19
N PHE A 134 23.17 0.16 -0.98
CA PHE A 134 23.48 -0.66 -2.16
C PHE A 134 24.18 0.15 -3.26
N LEU A 135 23.83 1.44 -3.40
CA LEU A 135 24.52 2.35 -4.32
C LEU A 135 26.00 2.48 -3.93
N ALA A 136 26.27 2.79 -2.67
CA ALA A 136 27.62 2.94 -2.16
C ALA A 136 28.45 1.65 -2.29
N GLY A 137 27.85 0.50 -1.94
CA GLY A 137 28.46 -0.82 -2.08
C GLY A 137 28.76 -1.20 -3.53
N GLY A 138 27.82 -0.90 -4.45
CA GLY A 138 28.00 -1.15 -5.88
C GLY A 138 29.13 -0.31 -6.49
N ILE A 139 29.22 0.96 -6.14
CA ILE A 139 30.32 1.84 -6.59
C ILE A 139 31.65 1.35 -6.04
N ALA A 140 31.72 0.99 -4.76
CA ALA A 140 32.95 0.51 -4.13
C ALA A 140 33.47 -0.83 -4.72
N LEU A 141 32.59 -1.66 -5.27
CA LEU A 141 32.97 -2.92 -5.92
C LEU A 141 33.42 -2.73 -7.38
N LEU A 142 33.07 -1.61 -8.01
CA LEU A 142 33.42 -1.29 -9.40
C LEU A 142 34.63 -0.36 -9.52
N SER A 143 35.03 0.29 -8.43
CA SER A 143 36.24 1.12 -8.33
C SER A 143 37.47 0.27 -8.02
#